data_344c474ce026a12c972e9787cf058c60
#
_entry.id   344c474ce026a12c972e9787cf058c60
#
_cell.length_a   1.000
_cell.length_b   1.000
_cell.length_c   1.000
_cell.angle_alpha   90.00
_cell.angle_beta   90.00
_cell.angle_gamma   90.00
#
_symmetry.space_group_name_H-M   'P 1'
#
loop_
_entity.id
_entity.type
_entity.pdbx_description
1 polymer ?
#
loop_
_entity_poly.entity_id
_entity_poly.type
_entity_poly.pdbx_seq_one_letter_code
_entity_poly.pdbx_strand_id
1 'polypeptide(L)'
;MKIIEIIYSLSSGGAERFVVDLSNEFVAKGNDVLLCTLLDDKKNNRAFYKFELNQKIEYVNLGYEKLGISCILSIYKLINKYKPDVVHMHLSNVPILCLFAILFLRTSEYVVTCHNQCESELNYSKLPFIKKWLFRLGLYKMIAISDANAESIHRCYGKMPNALIYNGRKSVSVSTELSKVKNEIRSFCRSDNTVVFLNIARYAPQKNHKRLIRCFNKFIESGYDAILLIIGSDFNSKSGLELQTAACNSIFFLGQKHNISDYLSLSDIFVLSSDFEGMPITLIEALANACVPVGTPVSGIIDVVEDGVNGFI
;
A
#
# COMPACT_ATOMS: atom_id res chain seq x y z
N MET A 1 -6.42 25.27 -0.42
CA MET A 1 -7.67 24.47 -0.33
C MET A 1 -7.70 23.73 1.01
N LYS A 2 -8.90 23.41 1.49
CA LYS A 2 -9.09 22.52 2.63
C LYS A 2 -9.36 21.10 2.14
N ILE A 3 -8.56 20.15 2.57
CA ILE A 3 -8.62 18.75 2.10
C ILE A 3 -8.82 17.84 3.31
N ILE A 4 -9.75 16.90 3.22
CA ILE A 4 -9.82 15.76 4.15
C ILE A 4 -9.38 14.50 3.41
N GLU A 5 -8.36 13.83 3.94
CA GLU A 5 -7.98 12.47 3.57
C GLU A 5 -8.64 11.47 4.52
N ILE A 6 -9.34 10.44 4.01
CA ILE A 6 -10.02 9.44 4.83
C ILE A 6 -9.54 8.04 4.47
N ILE A 7 -8.98 7.34 5.47
CA ILE A 7 -8.50 5.97 5.33
C ILE A 7 -8.83 5.16 6.60
N TYR A 8 -8.76 3.83 6.55
CA TYR A 8 -9.05 3.00 7.73
C TYR A 8 -8.05 3.19 8.86
N SER A 9 -6.76 3.20 8.56
CA SER A 9 -5.67 3.29 9.53
C SER A 9 -4.40 3.75 8.82
N LEU A 10 -3.31 3.93 9.54
CA LEU A 10 -1.97 4.15 9.00
C LEU A 10 -1.05 2.94 9.25
N SER A 11 -1.57 1.72 9.03
CA SER A 11 -0.78 0.48 9.10
C SER A 11 0.32 0.45 8.04
N SER A 12 1.21 -0.56 8.10
CA SER A 12 2.25 -0.77 7.08
C SER A 12 1.66 -1.33 5.78
N GLY A 13 1.11 -0.48 4.94
CA GLY A 13 0.54 -0.82 3.65
C GLY A 13 0.82 0.23 2.58
N GLY A 14 0.70 -0.15 1.29
CA GLY A 14 0.97 0.76 0.17
C GLY A 14 -0.01 1.93 0.09
N ALA A 15 -1.31 1.69 0.30
CA ALA A 15 -2.32 2.75 0.31
C ALA A 15 -2.11 3.73 1.46
N GLU A 16 -1.76 3.22 2.65
CA GLU A 16 -1.45 4.00 3.84
C GLU A 16 -0.19 4.85 3.63
N ARG A 17 0.84 4.27 3.02
CA ARG A 17 2.05 4.99 2.63
C ARG A 17 1.73 6.11 1.65
N PHE A 18 0.95 5.81 0.62
CA PHE A 18 0.51 6.79 -0.38
C PHE A 18 -0.21 7.98 0.28
N VAL A 19 -1.16 7.71 1.19
CA VAL A 19 -1.94 8.77 1.86
C VAL A 19 -1.06 9.67 2.71
N VAL A 20 -0.07 9.12 3.42
CA VAL A 20 0.88 9.90 4.21
C VAL A 20 1.72 10.81 3.32
N ASP A 21 2.28 10.27 2.23
CA ASP A 21 3.09 11.05 1.29
C ASP A 21 2.25 12.15 0.63
N LEU A 22 1.05 11.81 0.15
CA LEU A 22 0.15 12.75 -0.49
C LEU A 22 -0.28 13.89 0.47
N SER A 23 -0.64 13.55 1.71
CA SER A 23 -0.99 14.53 2.74
C SER A 23 0.17 15.49 3.03
N ASN A 24 1.38 14.96 3.13
CA ASN A 24 2.59 15.76 3.35
C ASN A 24 2.86 16.71 2.17
N GLU A 25 2.70 16.24 0.93
CA GLU A 25 2.86 17.05 -0.27
C GLU A 25 1.77 18.12 -0.40
N PHE A 26 0.54 17.83 -0.04
CA PHE A 26 -0.53 18.84 -0.03
C PHE A 26 -0.21 19.97 0.96
N VAL A 27 0.27 19.65 2.15
CA VAL A 27 0.71 20.68 3.12
C VAL A 27 1.92 21.45 2.60
N ALA A 28 2.90 20.78 1.98
CA ALA A 28 4.07 21.45 1.39
C ALA A 28 3.67 22.46 0.29
N LYS A 29 2.56 22.19 -0.42
CA LYS A 29 1.96 23.08 -1.42
C LYS A 29 1.00 24.12 -0.84
N GLY A 30 0.94 24.27 0.49
CA GLY A 30 0.17 25.33 1.16
C GLY A 30 -1.32 25.02 1.32
N ASN A 31 -1.72 23.75 1.30
CA ASN A 31 -3.09 23.36 1.59
C ASN A 31 -3.29 23.07 3.08
N ASP A 32 -4.52 23.28 3.56
CA ASP A 32 -4.95 22.84 4.88
C ASP A 32 -5.40 21.39 4.79
N VAL A 33 -4.74 20.48 5.52
CA VAL A 33 -5.01 19.04 5.42
C VAL A 33 -5.44 18.48 6.78
N LEU A 34 -6.58 17.80 6.78
CA LEU A 34 -7.02 16.94 7.86
C LEU A 34 -6.92 15.48 7.40
N LEU A 35 -6.16 14.66 8.13
CA LEU A 35 -6.10 13.22 7.90
C LEU A 35 -6.95 12.50 8.94
N CYS A 36 -8.01 11.84 8.49
CA CYS A 36 -8.95 11.09 9.31
C CYS A 36 -8.73 9.59 9.17
N THR A 37 -8.38 8.93 10.27
CA THR A 37 -8.38 7.47 10.35
C THR A 37 -9.59 6.96 11.15
N LEU A 38 -10.14 5.82 10.71
CA LEU A 38 -11.42 5.32 11.20
C LEU A 38 -11.27 4.30 12.33
N LEU A 39 -10.26 3.44 12.25
CA LEU A 39 -10.02 2.35 13.19
C LEU A 39 -9.13 2.82 14.34
N ASP A 40 -9.32 2.22 15.52
CA ASP A 40 -8.51 2.49 16.71
C ASP A 40 -7.03 2.25 16.42
N ASP A 41 -6.22 3.31 16.45
CA ASP A 41 -4.79 3.31 16.11
C ASP A 41 -3.91 2.71 17.22
N LYS A 42 -4.45 2.48 18.43
CA LYS A 42 -3.75 1.80 19.52
C LYS A 42 -3.65 0.28 19.35
N LYS A 43 -4.42 -0.28 18.39
CA LYS A 43 -4.48 -1.72 18.15
C LYS A 43 -3.76 -2.11 16.85
N ASN A 44 -3.14 -3.29 16.86
CA ASN A 44 -2.59 -3.95 15.66
C ASN A 44 -1.63 -3.08 14.83
N ASN A 45 -0.83 -2.25 15.47
CA ASN A 45 0.14 -1.34 14.83
C ASN A 45 -0.50 -0.45 13.73
N ARG A 46 -1.75 0.01 13.95
CA ARG A 46 -2.52 0.81 13.01
C ARG A 46 -2.05 2.26 12.87
N ALA A 47 -1.07 2.66 13.65
CA ALA A 47 -0.43 3.97 13.61
C ALA A 47 1.01 3.91 13.07
N PHE A 48 1.37 2.87 12.31
CA PHE A 48 2.73 2.60 11.86
C PHE A 48 3.37 3.82 11.15
N TYR A 49 2.67 4.49 10.23
CA TYR A 49 3.18 5.66 9.51
C TYR A 49 2.84 7.01 10.16
N LYS A 50 2.17 7.04 11.31
CA LYS A 50 1.71 8.29 11.93
C LYS A 50 2.84 9.27 12.26
N PHE A 51 4.00 8.77 12.66
CA PHE A 51 5.15 9.59 13.03
C PHE A 51 5.79 10.31 11.82
N GLU A 52 5.47 9.90 10.58
CA GLU A 52 5.95 10.51 9.36
C GLU A 52 5.06 11.66 8.85
N LEU A 53 3.93 11.91 9.52
CA LEU A 53 3.05 13.02 9.17
C LEU A 53 3.70 14.36 9.50
N ASN A 54 3.58 15.31 8.57
CA ASN A 54 3.97 16.69 8.82
C ASN A 54 3.15 17.25 9.99
N GLN A 55 3.81 17.98 10.89
CA GLN A 55 3.18 18.56 12.10
C GLN A 55 2.03 19.54 11.80
N LYS A 56 1.95 20.08 10.58
CA LYS A 56 0.86 20.95 10.14
C LYS A 56 -0.40 20.19 9.73
N ILE A 57 -0.34 18.84 9.60
CA ILE A 57 -1.51 18.02 9.30
C ILE A 57 -2.35 17.88 10.58
N GLU A 58 -3.62 18.25 10.49
CA GLU A 58 -4.58 17.95 11.55
C GLU A 58 -4.90 16.44 11.49
N TYR A 59 -4.47 15.69 12.50
CA TYR A 59 -4.72 14.25 12.57
C TYR A 59 -5.89 13.95 13.49
N VAL A 60 -6.91 13.26 12.95
CA VAL A 60 -8.10 12.82 13.68
C VAL A 60 -8.22 11.31 13.60
N ASN A 61 -8.20 10.61 14.73
CA ASN A 61 -8.54 9.19 14.81
C ASN A 61 -9.94 9.04 15.40
N LEU A 62 -10.87 8.38 14.68
CA LEU A 62 -12.23 8.15 15.17
C LEU A 62 -12.33 6.97 16.16
N GLY A 63 -11.31 6.12 16.22
CA GLY A 63 -11.13 5.10 17.26
C GLY A 63 -12.13 3.94 17.23
N TYR A 64 -12.71 3.60 16.08
CA TYR A 64 -13.67 2.52 15.97
C TYR A 64 -12.99 1.14 15.96
N GLU A 65 -13.56 0.20 16.69
CA GLU A 65 -13.18 -1.22 16.57
C GLU A 65 -13.87 -1.88 15.37
N LYS A 66 -15.12 -1.53 15.15
CA LYS A 66 -15.97 -2.03 14.06
C LYS A 66 -16.64 -0.85 13.35
N LEU A 67 -16.59 -0.86 12.03
CA LEU A 67 -17.19 0.19 11.20
C LEU A 67 -18.69 -0.08 11.03
N GLY A 68 -19.52 0.89 11.40
CA GLY A 68 -20.97 0.83 11.36
C GLY A 68 -21.61 2.22 11.24
N ILE A 69 -22.90 2.32 11.57
CA ILE A 69 -23.68 3.56 11.44
C ILE A 69 -23.09 4.71 12.26
N SER A 70 -22.61 4.43 13.47
CA SER A 70 -21.95 5.45 14.31
C SER A 70 -20.72 6.07 13.61
N CYS A 71 -19.93 5.27 12.90
CA CYS A 71 -18.80 5.75 12.11
C CYS A 71 -19.28 6.66 10.96
N ILE A 72 -20.34 6.28 10.24
CA ILE A 72 -20.97 7.09 9.18
C ILE A 72 -21.40 8.47 9.70
N LEU A 73 -22.05 8.50 10.86
CA LEU A 73 -22.50 9.74 11.47
C LEU A 73 -21.33 10.62 11.95
N SER A 74 -20.27 10.00 12.47
CA SER A 74 -19.07 10.75 12.88
C SER A 74 -18.33 11.34 11.69
N ILE A 75 -18.19 10.62 10.59
CA ILE A 75 -17.62 11.13 9.34
C ILE A 75 -18.47 12.30 8.81
N TYR A 76 -19.78 12.14 8.77
CA TYR A 76 -20.70 13.21 8.34
C TYR A 76 -20.51 14.49 9.19
N LYS A 77 -20.50 14.35 10.53
CA LYS A 77 -20.28 15.47 11.45
C LYS A 77 -18.92 16.11 11.26
N LEU A 78 -17.85 15.33 11.06
CA LEU A 78 -16.50 15.82 10.83
C LEU A 78 -16.43 16.66 9.55
N ILE A 79 -16.94 16.12 8.42
CA ILE A 79 -16.95 16.83 7.12
C ILE A 79 -17.79 18.12 7.21
N ASN A 80 -18.97 18.05 7.83
CA ASN A 80 -19.85 19.21 7.99
C ASN A 80 -19.22 20.31 8.89
N LYS A 81 -18.46 19.93 9.92
CA LYS A 81 -17.73 20.85 10.81
C LYS A 81 -16.54 21.49 10.10
N TYR A 82 -15.70 20.67 9.44
CA TYR A 82 -14.45 21.12 8.81
C TYR A 82 -14.71 21.90 7.52
N LYS A 83 -15.80 21.58 6.80
CA LYS A 83 -16.20 22.19 5.51
C LYS A 83 -15.05 22.19 4.50
N PRO A 84 -14.55 20.98 4.10
CA PRO A 84 -13.47 20.88 3.15
C PRO A 84 -13.92 21.24 1.73
N ASP A 85 -12.97 21.70 0.90
CA ASP A 85 -13.17 21.81 -0.55
C ASP A 85 -13.18 20.42 -1.19
N VAL A 86 -12.32 19.50 -0.70
CA VAL A 86 -12.16 18.13 -1.21
C VAL A 86 -12.22 17.11 -0.08
N VAL A 87 -13.00 16.05 -0.27
CA VAL A 87 -13.00 14.83 0.55
C VAL A 87 -12.41 13.71 -0.27
N HIS A 88 -11.19 13.30 0.05
CA HIS A 88 -10.47 12.24 -0.64
C HIS A 88 -10.55 10.94 0.16
N MET A 89 -11.09 9.93 -0.46
CA MET A 89 -11.43 8.64 0.14
C MET A 89 -10.50 7.55 -0.40
N HIS A 90 -10.00 6.70 0.50
CA HIS A 90 -9.11 5.60 0.15
C HIS A 90 -9.68 4.28 0.63
N LEU A 91 -9.46 3.22 -0.17
CA LEU A 91 -9.93 1.86 0.07
C LEU A 91 -11.44 1.63 -0.12
N SER A 92 -11.79 0.37 -0.35
CA SER A 92 -13.04 -0.05 -0.99
C SER A 92 -14.35 0.38 -0.33
N ASN A 93 -14.44 0.38 1.02
CA ASN A 93 -15.70 0.70 1.70
C ASN A 93 -15.79 2.13 2.24
N VAL A 94 -14.73 2.95 2.14
CA VAL A 94 -14.76 4.33 2.63
C VAL A 94 -15.83 5.17 1.94
N PRO A 95 -16.09 5.04 0.62
CA PRO A 95 -17.20 5.74 -0.03
C PRO A 95 -18.59 5.41 0.57
N ILE A 96 -18.80 4.16 1.03
CA ILE A 96 -20.05 3.78 1.70
C ILE A 96 -20.15 4.41 3.09
N LEU A 97 -19.02 4.51 3.81
CA LEU A 97 -18.98 5.18 5.10
C LEU A 97 -19.20 6.71 4.97
N CYS A 98 -18.84 7.29 3.82
CA CYS A 98 -19.10 8.69 3.49
C CYS A 98 -20.46 8.94 2.84
N LEU A 99 -21.34 7.94 2.71
CA LEU A 99 -22.59 8.00 1.94
C LEU A 99 -23.46 9.23 2.29
N PHE A 100 -23.69 9.49 3.57
CA PHE A 100 -24.51 10.63 3.98
C PHE A 100 -23.84 11.97 3.63
N ALA A 101 -22.51 12.06 3.75
CA ALA A 101 -21.79 13.25 3.34
C ALA A 101 -21.90 13.45 1.82
N ILE A 102 -21.69 12.41 1.02
CA ILE A 102 -21.80 12.44 -0.45
C ILE A 102 -23.22 12.88 -0.89
N LEU A 103 -24.27 12.44 -0.20
CA LEU A 103 -25.65 12.76 -0.57
C LEU A 103 -26.08 14.15 -0.12
N PHE A 104 -25.65 14.62 1.05
CA PHE A 104 -26.23 15.80 1.71
C PHE A 104 -25.27 16.99 1.83
N LEU A 105 -23.94 16.80 1.76
CA LEU A 105 -22.95 17.89 1.83
C LEU A 105 -22.39 18.17 0.43
N ARG A 106 -23.11 18.99 -0.36
CA ARG A 106 -22.79 19.28 -1.76
C ARG A 106 -21.75 20.39 -1.98
N THR A 107 -21.21 20.94 -0.91
CA THR A 107 -20.19 22.00 -0.97
C THR A 107 -18.76 21.48 -1.19
N SER A 108 -18.57 20.15 -1.03
CA SER A 108 -17.28 19.50 -1.21
C SER A 108 -17.27 18.63 -2.46
N GLU A 109 -16.10 18.55 -3.11
CA GLU A 109 -15.82 17.55 -4.14
C GLU A 109 -15.41 16.23 -3.47
N TYR A 110 -16.02 15.14 -3.91
CA TYR A 110 -15.71 13.79 -3.40
C TYR A 110 -14.85 13.03 -4.39
N VAL A 111 -13.70 12.52 -3.94
CA VAL A 111 -12.72 11.82 -4.77
C VAL A 111 -12.40 10.47 -4.14
N VAL A 112 -12.22 9.45 -4.96
CA VAL A 112 -11.82 8.09 -4.55
C VAL A 112 -10.59 7.67 -5.34
N THR A 113 -9.51 7.28 -4.68
CA THR A 113 -8.40 6.58 -5.35
C THR A 113 -8.60 5.06 -5.21
N CYS A 114 -8.60 4.36 -6.35
CA CYS A 114 -8.66 2.91 -6.41
C CYS A 114 -7.24 2.35 -6.31
N HIS A 115 -6.88 1.80 -5.14
CA HIS A 115 -5.51 1.37 -4.85
C HIS A 115 -5.17 -0.05 -5.33
N ASN A 116 -6.16 -0.79 -5.83
CA ASN A 116 -5.98 -2.16 -6.29
C ASN A 116 -6.85 -2.44 -7.51
N GLN A 117 -6.78 -3.65 -8.08
CA GLN A 117 -7.75 -4.06 -9.10
C GLN A 117 -9.17 -3.89 -8.57
N CYS A 118 -10.02 -3.26 -9.37
CA CYS A 118 -11.36 -2.89 -8.96
C CYS A 118 -12.24 -4.10 -8.66
N GLU A 119 -12.04 -5.20 -9.38
CA GLU A 119 -12.70 -6.49 -9.15
C GLU A 119 -12.45 -6.97 -7.72
N SER A 120 -11.20 -6.94 -7.27
CA SER A 120 -10.83 -7.32 -5.91
C SER A 120 -11.44 -6.38 -4.88
N GLU A 121 -11.39 -5.07 -5.11
CA GLU A 121 -12.00 -4.09 -4.20
C GLU A 121 -13.53 -4.24 -4.09
N LEU A 122 -14.21 -4.57 -5.18
CA LEU A 122 -15.66 -4.78 -5.16
C LEU A 122 -16.05 -6.08 -4.45
N ASN A 123 -15.26 -7.15 -4.58
CA ASN A 123 -15.49 -8.42 -3.89
C ASN A 123 -15.47 -8.26 -2.36
N TYR A 124 -14.64 -7.34 -1.85
CA TYR A 124 -14.59 -6.99 -0.43
C TYR A 124 -15.57 -5.87 -0.04
N SER A 125 -16.33 -5.33 -0.99
CA SER A 125 -17.27 -4.24 -0.71
C SER A 125 -18.59 -4.76 -0.16
N LYS A 126 -19.09 -4.12 0.91
CA LYS A 126 -20.37 -4.47 1.52
C LYS A 126 -21.58 -4.13 0.65
N LEU A 127 -21.51 -3.07 -0.15
CA LEU A 127 -22.61 -2.56 -0.97
C LEU A 127 -22.11 -2.13 -2.36
N PRO A 128 -21.61 -3.08 -3.18
CA PRO A 128 -20.96 -2.74 -4.45
C PRO A 128 -21.90 -2.04 -5.44
N PHE A 129 -23.21 -2.35 -5.42
CA PHE A 129 -24.19 -1.70 -6.29
C PHE A 129 -24.40 -0.22 -5.95
N ILE A 130 -24.38 0.17 -4.66
CA ILE A 130 -24.48 1.57 -4.24
C ILE A 130 -23.26 2.35 -4.73
N LYS A 131 -22.05 1.80 -4.57
CA LYS A 131 -20.83 2.42 -5.09
C LYS A 131 -20.93 2.67 -6.60
N LYS A 132 -21.34 1.64 -7.36
CA LYS A 132 -21.54 1.77 -8.81
C LYS A 132 -22.54 2.86 -9.16
N TRP A 133 -23.66 2.91 -8.46
CA TRP A 133 -24.70 3.91 -8.68
C TRP A 133 -24.22 5.32 -8.38
N LEU A 134 -23.56 5.55 -7.23
CA LEU A 134 -22.99 6.84 -6.85
C LEU A 134 -21.98 7.34 -7.89
N PHE A 135 -21.07 6.45 -8.35
CA PHE A 135 -20.06 6.82 -9.35
C PHE A 135 -20.70 7.13 -10.72
N ARG A 136 -21.67 6.32 -11.16
CA ARG A 136 -22.37 6.55 -12.43
C ARG A 136 -23.13 7.87 -12.44
N LEU A 137 -23.71 8.26 -11.31
CA LEU A 137 -24.37 9.56 -11.13
C LEU A 137 -23.38 10.73 -10.99
N GLY A 138 -22.06 10.47 -10.95
CA GLY A 138 -21.05 11.51 -10.79
C GLY A 138 -21.01 12.14 -9.40
N LEU A 139 -21.51 11.43 -8.38
CA LEU A 139 -21.55 11.94 -7.00
C LEU A 139 -20.17 11.86 -6.31
N TYR A 140 -19.25 11.11 -6.88
CA TYR A 140 -17.81 11.18 -6.59
C TYR A 140 -17.01 10.93 -7.87
N LYS A 141 -15.79 11.45 -7.87
CA LYS A 141 -14.79 11.24 -8.93
C LYS A 141 -13.90 10.07 -8.55
N MET A 142 -13.45 9.28 -9.54
CA MET A 142 -12.56 8.14 -9.32
C MET A 142 -11.22 8.39 -10.02
N ILE A 143 -10.13 8.13 -9.29
CA ILE A 143 -8.76 8.18 -9.79
C ILE A 143 -8.25 6.74 -9.91
N ALA A 144 -7.75 6.40 -11.10
CA ALA A 144 -6.98 5.20 -11.34
C ALA A 144 -5.49 5.47 -11.13
N ILE A 145 -4.74 4.44 -10.71
CA ILE A 145 -3.31 4.53 -10.41
C ILE A 145 -2.42 3.84 -11.46
N SER A 146 -3.00 3.16 -12.44
CA SER A 146 -2.33 2.54 -13.59
C SER A 146 -3.32 2.32 -14.72
N ASP A 147 -2.83 2.03 -15.95
CA ASP A 147 -3.67 1.72 -17.08
C ASP A 147 -4.55 0.49 -16.84
N ALA A 148 -3.95 -0.59 -16.34
CA ALA A 148 -4.68 -1.81 -15.99
C ALA A 148 -5.73 -1.57 -14.89
N ASN A 149 -5.46 -0.66 -13.93
CA ASN A 149 -6.42 -0.25 -12.92
C ASN A 149 -7.57 0.56 -13.55
N ALA A 150 -7.28 1.45 -14.51
CA ALA A 150 -8.31 2.21 -15.23
C ALA A 150 -9.26 1.30 -16.02
N GLU A 151 -8.71 0.31 -16.73
CA GLU A 151 -9.50 -0.71 -17.42
C GLU A 151 -10.34 -1.56 -16.46
N SER A 152 -9.78 -1.96 -15.31
CA SER A 152 -10.48 -2.67 -14.25
C SER A 152 -11.68 -1.86 -13.73
N ILE A 153 -11.51 -0.55 -13.51
CA ILE A 153 -12.60 0.36 -13.14
C ILE A 153 -13.67 0.38 -14.23
N HIS A 154 -13.26 0.49 -15.50
CA HIS A 154 -14.21 0.49 -16.61
C HIS A 154 -15.03 -0.81 -16.67
N ARG A 155 -14.38 -1.97 -16.60
CA ARG A 155 -15.06 -3.27 -16.54
C ARG A 155 -16.06 -3.37 -15.37
N CYS A 156 -15.65 -2.90 -14.19
CA CYS A 156 -16.45 -3.01 -12.97
C CYS A 156 -17.63 -2.04 -12.92
N TYR A 157 -17.42 -0.79 -13.34
CA TYR A 157 -18.42 0.28 -13.18
C TYR A 157 -19.15 0.64 -14.48
N GLY A 158 -18.66 0.19 -15.64
CA GLY A 158 -19.18 0.55 -16.97
C GLY A 158 -18.92 2.02 -17.32
N LYS A 159 -17.92 2.64 -16.70
CA LYS A 159 -17.51 4.03 -16.90
C LYS A 159 -16.01 4.15 -16.60
N MET A 160 -15.28 4.92 -17.44
CA MET A 160 -13.87 5.21 -17.19
C MET A 160 -13.68 6.03 -15.92
N PRO A 161 -12.52 5.91 -15.24
CA PRO A 161 -12.18 6.81 -14.15
C PRO A 161 -12.13 8.26 -14.64
N ASN A 162 -12.25 9.21 -13.70
CA ASN A 162 -12.19 10.64 -14.03
C ASN A 162 -10.76 11.11 -14.32
N ALA A 163 -9.78 10.42 -13.76
CA ALA A 163 -8.36 10.67 -14.00
C ALA A 163 -7.55 9.38 -13.86
N LEU A 164 -6.44 9.33 -14.61
CA LEU A 164 -5.37 8.36 -14.44
C LEU A 164 -4.16 9.12 -13.89
N ILE A 165 -3.74 8.78 -12.67
CA ILE A 165 -2.59 9.37 -11.99
C ILE A 165 -1.76 8.22 -11.43
N TYR A 166 -0.64 7.94 -12.06
CA TYR A 166 0.26 6.87 -11.61
C TYR A 166 0.76 7.11 -10.20
N ASN A 167 0.89 6.04 -9.42
CA ASN A 167 1.50 6.13 -8.11
C ASN A 167 2.93 6.69 -8.24
N GLY A 168 3.27 7.56 -7.32
CA GLY A 168 4.61 8.09 -7.14
C GLY A 168 5.12 7.86 -5.73
N ARG A 169 6.42 7.96 -5.56
CA ARG A 169 7.07 7.90 -4.27
C ARG A 169 8.16 8.97 -4.20
N LYS A 170 8.18 9.72 -3.12
CA LYS A 170 9.29 10.63 -2.86
C LYS A 170 10.57 9.79 -2.68
N SER A 171 11.67 10.24 -3.28
CA SER A 171 12.98 9.65 -3.01
C SER A 171 13.26 9.67 -1.51
N VAL A 172 13.61 8.52 -0.98
CA VAL A 172 13.96 8.35 0.44
C VAL A 172 15.44 8.04 0.52
N SER A 173 16.18 8.91 1.20
CA SER A 173 17.59 8.66 1.49
C SER A 173 17.73 7.55 2.52
N VAL A 174 18.89 6.89 2.50
CA VAL A 174 19.27 5.94 3.55
C VAL A 174 19.34 6.61 4.92
N SER A 175 19.08 5.83 5.95
CA SER A 175 19.05 6.32 7.32
C SER A 175 20.46 6.31 7.96
N THR A 176 20.57 6.89 9.14
CA THR A 176 21.79 6.80 9.98
C THR A 176 22.08 5.38 10.45
N GLU A 177 21.13 4.46 10.31
CA GLU A 177 21.26 3.04 10.71
C GLU A 177 21.82 2.14 9.59
N LEU A 178 22.12 2.69 8.40
CA LEU A 178 22.61 1.92 7.25
C LEU A 178 23.75 0.95 7.59
N SER A 179 24.74 1.41 8.37
CA SER A 179 25.88 0.56 8.78
C SER A 179 25.45 -0.63 9.64
N LYS A 180 24.44 -0.45 10.48
CA LYS A 180 23.86 -1.50 11.32
C LYS A 180 23.12 -2.52 10.46
N VAL A 181 22.29 -2.04 9.52
CA VAL A 181 21.58 -2.89 8.55
C VAL A 181 22.56 -3.68 7.69
N LYS A 182 23.64 -3.05 7.25
CA LYS A 182 24.70 -3.73 6.50
C LYS A 182 25.33 -4.88 7.28
N ASN A 183 25.60 -4.67 8.57
CA ASN A 183 26.15 -5.73 9.44
C ASN A 183 25.10 -6.83 9.70
N GLU A 184 23.82 -6.47 9.86
CA GLU A 184 22.73 -7.44 9.98
C GLU A 184 22.64 -8.34 8.74
N ILE A 185 22.61 -7.76 7.53
CA ILE A 185 22.57 -8.51 6.27
C ILE A 185 23.81 -9.40 6.10
N ARG A 186 25.00 -8.85 6.36
CA ARG A 186 26.24 -9.62 6.29
C ARG A 186 26.27 -10.84 7.21
N SER A 187 25.62 -10.76 8.37
CA SER A 187 25.55 -11.91 9.29
C SER A 187 24.72 -13.07 8.73
N PHE A 188 23.90 -12.83 7.73
CA PHE A 188 23.11 -13.85 7.03
C PHE A 188 23.82 -14.42 5.80
N CYS A 189 24.79 -13.66 5.23
CA CYS A 189 25.51 -14.05 4.04
C CYS A 189 26.56 -15.13 4.33
N ARG A 190 26.74 -16.07 3.40
CA ARG A 190 27.78 -17.12 3.47
C ARG A 190 29.12 -16.61 2.97
N SER A 191 29.12 -15.67 2.04
CA SER A 191 30.29 -15.06 1.42
C SER A 191 30.03 -13.60 1.07
N ASP A 192 31.08 -12.88 0.66
CA ASP A 192 30.95 -11.49 0.15
C ASP A 192 30.23 -11.45 -1.21
N ASN A 193 30.09 -12.57 -1.91
CA ASN A 193 29.40 -12.70 -3.19
C ASN A 193 27.96 -13.24 -3.06
N THR A 194 27.46 -13.44 -1.85
CA THR A 194 26.09 -13.88 -1.61
C THR A 194 25.10 -12.86 -2.17
N VAL A 195 24.22 -13.28 -3.11
CA VAL A 195 23.20 -12.42 -3.72
C VAL A 195 22.04 -12.20 -2.72
N VAL A 196 21.69 -10.94 -2.52
CA VAL A 196 20.66 -10.54 -1.57
C VAL A 196 19.34 -10.27 -2.28
N PHE A 197 18.36 -11.16 -2.07
CA PHE A 197 16.98 -10.97 -2.50
C PHE A 197 16.19 -10.31 -1.39
N LEU A 198 15.30 -9.39 -1.75
CA LEU A 198 14.41 -8.69 -0.82
C LEU A 198 12.96 -8.77 -1.28
N ASN A 199 12.07 -9.10 -0.35
CA ASN A 199 10.63 -8.98 -0.51
C ASN A 199 10.07 -8.05 0.59
N ILE A 200 9.30 -7.05 0.20
CA ILE A 200 8.63 -6.14 1.15
C ILE A 200 7.13 -6.23 0.90
N ALA A 201 6.46 -7.00 1.73
CA ALA A 201 5.00 -7.15 1.67
C ALA A 201 4.47 -7.72 2.99
N ARG A 202 3.29 -7.27 3.43
CA ARG A 202 2.56 -7.92 4.53
C ARG A 202 2.17 -9.36 4.14
N TYR A 203 2.08 -10.25 5.09
CA TYR A 203 1.53 -11.58 4.83
C TYR A 203 0.04 -11.46 4.47
N ALA A 204 -0.28 -11.78 3.23
CA ALA A 204 -1.64 -11.82 2.69
C ALA A 204 -1.71 -12.84 1.55
N PRO A 205 -2.86 -13.53 1.34
CA PRO A 205 -3.03 -14.47 0.22
C PRO A 205 -2.63 -13.88 -1.13
N GLN A 206 -3.01 -12.62 -1.39
CA GLN A 206 -2.68 -11.86 -2.59
C GLN A 206 -1.17 -11.84 -2.90
N LYS A 207 -0.31 -11.74 -1.87
CA LYS A 207 1.15 -11.62 -2.03
C LYS A 207 1.83 -12.95 -2.32
N ASN A 208 1.13 -14.06 -2.13
CA ASN A 208 1.52 -15.43 -2.45
C ASN A 208 2.95 -15.80 -2.00
N HIS A 209 3.28 -15.50 -0.73
CA HIS A 209 4.58 -15.84 -0.15
C HIS A 209 4.87 -17.35 -0.21
N LYS A 210 3.82 -18.19 -0.27
CA LYS A 210 4.00 -19.65 -0.45
C LYS A 210 4.69 -19.96 -1.78
N ARG A 211 4.32 -19.26 -2.87
CA ARG A 211 4.99 -19.35 -4.17
C ARG A 211 6.45 -18.92 -4.05
N LEU A 212 6.68 -17.74 -3.45
CA LEU A 212 8.01 -17.19 -3.27
C LEU A 212 8.95 -18.17 -2.56
N ILE A 213 8.56 -18.66 -1.39
CA ILE A 213 9.36 -19.57 -0.58
C ILE A 213 9.65 -20.88 -1.33
N ARG A 214 8.62 -21.46 -1.97
CA ARG A 214 8.80 -22.68 -2.77
C ARG A 214 9.80 -22.49 -3.91
N CYS A 215 9.74 -21.37 -4.63
CA CYS A 215 10.66 -21.07 -5.72
C CYS A 215 12.07 -20.81 -5.19
N PHE A 216 12.19 -20.05 -4.09
CA PHE A 216 13.49 -19.72 -3.53
C PHE A 216 14.16 -20.96 -2.89
N ASN A 217 13.42 -21.85 -2.22
CA ASN A 217 13.97 -23.12 -1.74
C ASN A 217 14.61 -23.94 -2.88
N LYS A 218 13.91 -24.08 -4.01
CA LYS A 218 14.45 -24.77 -5.20
C LYS A 218 15.67 -24.07 -5.77
N PHE A 219 15.70 -22.73 -5.75
CA PHE A 219 16.84 -21.94 -6.20
C PHE A 219 18.09 -22.24 -5.35
N ILE A 220 17.93 -22.31 -4.03
CA ILE A 220 19.02 -22.69 -3.12
C ILE A 220 19.45 -24.15 -3.28
N GLU A 221 18.49 -25.08 -3.48
CA GLU A 221 18.76 -26.50 -3.76
C GLU A 221 19.58 -26.69 -5.05
N SER A 222 19.46 -25.76 -6.01
CA SER A 222 20.26 -25.76 -7.24
C SER A 222 21.70 -25.26 -7.05
N GLY A 223 22.12 -24.93 -5.81
CA GLY A 223 23.50 -24.61 -5.44
C GLY A 223 23.88 -23.13 -5.53
N TYR A 224 22.90 -22.23 -5.73
CA TYR A 224 23.18 -20.78 -5.76
C TYR A 224 23.46 -20.24 -4.35
N ASP A 225 24.45 -19.35 -4.23
CA ASP A 225 24.74 -18.62 -3.00
C ASP A 225 23.89 -17.35 -2.94
N ALA A 226 22.76 -17.45 -2.25
CA ALA A 226 21.80 -16.35 -2.09
C ALA A 226 21.08 -16.41 -0.77
N ILE A 227 20.56 -15.26 -0.34
CA ILE A 227 19.63 -15.12 0.79
C ILE A 227 18.36 -14.38 0.35
N LEU A 228 17.24 -14.66 1.02
CA LEU A 228 15.98 -13.94 0.85
C LEU A 228 15.59 -13.28 2.17
N LEU A 229 15.50 -11.96 2.15
CA LEU A 229 14.99 -11.16 3.25
C LEU A 229 13.52 -10.86 3.02
N ILE A 230 12.66 -11.17 4.00
CA ILE A 230 11.22 -10.89 3.95
C ILE A 230 10.89 -9.89 5.04
N ILE A 231 10.46 -8.69 4.60
CA ILE A 231 10.04 -7.59 5.48
C ILE A 231 8.53 -7.40 5.36
N GLY A 232 7.81 -7.43 6.49
CA GLY A 232 6.37 -7.19 6.52
C GLY A 232 5.69 -7.60 7.82
N SER A 233 4.39 -7.33 7.90
CA SER A 233 3.54 -7.71 9.03
C SER A 233 2.86 -9.07 8.85
N ASP A 234 2.19 -9.52 9.92
CA ASP A 234 1.23 -10.64 9.95
C ASP A 234 1.83 -12.05 9.78
N PHE A 235 3.17 -12.16 9.72
CA PHE A 235 3.85 -13.46 9.68
C PHE A 235 3.76 -14.24 11.01
N ASN A 236 3.35 -13.61 12.12
CA ASN A 236 3.12 -14.26 13.40
C ASN A 236 1.74 -14.95 13.49
N SER A 237 0.91 -14.88 12.45
CA SER A 237 -0.33 -15.65 12.37
C SER A 237 -0.03 -17.14 12.22
N LYS A 238 -1.02 -18.01 12.54
CA LYS A 238 -0.84 -19.48 12.39
C LYS A 238 -0.30 -19.85 11.02
N SER A 239 -0.94 -19.34 9.95
CA SER A 239 -0.51 -19.62 8.57
C SER A 239 0.85 -18.99 8.24
N GLY A 240 1.18 -17.84 8.86
CA GLY A 240 2.50 -17.21 8.71
C GLY A 240 3.62 -18.04 9.36
N LEU A 241 3.35 -18.65 10.51
CA LEU A 241 4.28 -19.57 11.19
C LEU A 241 4.48 -20.88 10.41
N GLU A 242 3.40 -21.46 9.86
CA GLU A 242 3.48 -22.62 8.96
C GLU A 242 4.37 -22.30 7.74
N LEU A 243 4.26 -21.09 7.20
CA LEU A 243 5.07 -20.64 6.07
C LEU A 243 6.56 -20.50 6.46
N GLN A 244 6.85 -19.95 7.66
CA GLN A 244 8.22 -19.88 8.17
C GLN A 244 8.85 -21.25 8.35
N THR A 245 8.08 -22.25 8.80
CA THR A 245 8.54 -23.63 8.94
C THR A 245 8.88 -24.28 7.59
N ALA A 246 8.24 -23.86 6.50
CA ALA A 246 8.52 -24.36 5.15
C ALA A 246 9.72 -23.68 4.47
N ALA A 247 10.29 -22.65 5.07
CA ALA A 247 11.41 -21.89 4.54
C ALA A 247 12.75 -22.57 4.82
N CYS A 248 13.67 -22.57 3.85
CA CYS A 248 15.03 -23.02 4.06
C CYS A 248 15.85 -22.02 4.92
N ASN A 249 17.04 -22.43 5.37
CA ASN A 249 17.90 -21.62 6.25
C ASN A 249 18.44 -20.34 5.60
N SER A 250 18.24 -20.13 4.30
CA SER A 250 18.63 -18.92 3.58
C SER A 250 17.50 -17.89 3.45
N ILE A 251 16.34 -18.13 4.11
CA ILE A 251 15.18 -17.21 4.12
C ILE A 251 15.03 -16.62 5.51
N PHE A 252 15.02 -15.29 5.62
CA PHE A 252 14.98 -14.57 6.89
C PHE A 252 13.75 -13.66 6.96
N PHE A 253 12.92 -13.84 7.99
CA PHE A 253 11.75 -13.02 8.26
C PHE A 253 12.11 -11.92 9.25
N LEU A 254 12.19 -10.67 8.80
CA LEU A 254 12.71 -9.55 9.57
C LEU A 254 11.61 -8.72 10.27
N GLY A 255 10.33 -9.12 10.11
CA GLY A 255 9.20 -8.36 10.64
C GLY A 255 9.04 -7.01 9.93
N GLN A 256 8.34 -6.07 10.58
CA GLN A 256 8.14 -4.72 10.06
C GLN A 256 9.39 -3.86 10.30
N LYS A 257 9.79 -3.09 9.31
CA LYS A 257 10.90 -2.14 9.38
C LYS A 257 10.43 -0.76 8.90
N HIS A 258 10.90 0.30 9.51
CA HIS A 258 10.65 1.69 9.09
C HIS A 258 11.67 2.18 8.07
N ASN A 259 12.90 1.73 8.19
CA ASN A 259 14.05 2.11 7.36
C ASN A 259 14.23 1.19 6.15
N ILE A 260 13.16 0.94 5.40
CA ILE A 260 13.18 0.01 4.25
C ILE A 260 14.16 0.44 3.14
N SER A 261 14.42 1.74 3.00
CA SER A 261 15.43 2.25 2.05
C SER A 261 16.84 1.74 2.33
N ASP A 262 17.19 1.47 3.60
CA ASP A 262 18.50 0.89 3.94
C ASP A 262 18.61 -0.54 3.42
N TYR A 263 17.53 -1.34 3.57
CA TYR A 263 17.49 -2.72 3.06
C TYR A 263 17.47 -2.74 1.52
N LEU A 264 16.70 -1.84 0.90
CA LEU A 264 16.66 -1.72 -0.57
C LEU A 264 18.04 -1.34 -1.14
N SER A 265 18.71 -0.37 -0.55
CA SER A 265 20.05 0.08 -1.01
C SER A 265 21.15 -0.97 -0.86
N LEU A 266 20.92 -2.03 -0.08
CA LEU A 266 21.84 -3.12 0.21
C LEU A 266 21.40 -4.45 -0.40
N SER A 267 20.34 -4.45 -1.20
CA SER A 267 19.80 -5.64 -1.87
C SER A 267 20.04 -5.57 -3.37
N ASP A 268 20.33 -6.70 -3.98
CA ASP A 268 20.57 -6.81 -5.42
C ASP A 268 19.26 -6.98 -6.20
N ILE A 269 18.35 -7.80 -5.67
CA ILE A 269 17.12 -8.22 -6.35
C ILE A 269 15.92 -7.97 -5.44
N PHE A 270 14.91 -7.30 -5.99
CA PHE A 270 13.61 -7.12 -5.34
C PHE A 270 12.59 -8.07 -5.95
N VAL A 271 11.91 -8.89 -5.14
CA VAL A 271 11.02 -9.92 -5.66
C VAL A 271 9.58 -9.75 -5.20
N LEU A 272 8.61 -9.85 -6.14
CA LEU A 272 7.18 -9.87 -5.90
C LEU A 272 6.53 -11.09 -6.54
N SER A 273 5.89 -11.94 -5.73
CA SER A 273 5.20 -13.15 -6.17
C SER A 273 3.68 -13.03 -6.19
N SER A 274 3.16 -11.82 -6.28
CA SER A 274 1.75 -11.50 -6.09
C SER A 274 0.85 -12.11 -7.18
N ASP A 275 -0.40 -12.43 -6.81
CA ASP A 275 -1.43 -12.89 -7.74
C ASP A 275 -2.17 -11.73 -8.42
N PHE A 276 -2.19 -10.56 -7.80
CA PHE A 276 -2.69 -9.30 -8.35
C PHE A 276 -2.12 -8.10 -7.58
N GLU A 277 -1.91 -6.99 -8.27
CA GLU A 277 -1.45 -5.70 -7.72
C GLU A 277 -2.21 -4.54 -8.38
N GLY A 278 -2.24 -3.41 -7.69
CA GLY A 278 -2.63 -2.13 -8.30
C GLY A 278 -1.44 -1.48 -9.00
N MET A 279 -0.61 -0.79 -8.25
CA MET A 279 0.74 -0.33 -8.60
C MET A 279 1.54 -0.33 -7.28
N PRO A 280 2.39 -1.34 -7.02
CA PRO A 280 3.02 -1.51 -5.72
C PRO A 280 4.07 -0.42 -5.48
N ILE A 281 3.88 0.36 -4.42
CA ILE A 281 4.82 1.42 -3.99
C ILE A 281 6.22 0.85 -3.74
N THR A 282 6.30 -0.34 -3.13
CA THR A 282 7.59 -1.00 -2.84
C THR A 282 8.39 -1.38 -4.08
N LEU A 283 7.72 -1.62 -5.23
CA LEU A 283 8.37 -1.83 -6.51
C LEU A 283 9.00 -0.53 -7.04
N ILE A 284 8.29 0.60 -6.90
CA ILE A 284 8.80 1.92 -7.26
C ILE A 284 10.02 2.26 -6.39
N GLU A 285 9.93 1.97 -5.10
CA GLU A 285 11.04 2.17 -4.15
C GLU A 285 12.25 1.29 -4.49
N ALA A 286 12.04 0.03 -4.90
CA ALA A 286 13.11 -0.88 -5.30
C ALA A 286 13.84 -0.39 -6.54
N LEU A 287 13.12 0.02 -7.58
CA LEU A 287 13.71 0.61 -8.79
C LEU A 287 14.50 1.89 -8.48
N ALA A 288 13.96 2.75 -7.60
CA ALA A 288 14.64 3.98 -7.18
C ALA A 288 15.94 3.71 -6.40
N ASN A 289 16.09 2.51 -5.81
CA ASN A 289 17.30 2.06 -5.12
C ASN A 289 18.17 1.12 -5.98
N ALA A 290 17.92 1.05 -7.30
CA ALA A 290 18.65 0.22 -8.26
C ALA A 290 18.58 -1.31 -7.98
N CYS A 291 17.61 -1.78 -7.20
CA CYS A 291 17.34 -3.22 -7.10
C CYS A 291 16.74 -3.72 -8.43
N VAL A 292 17.21 -4.86 -8.92
CA VAL A 292 16.64 -5.51 -10.10
C VAL A 292 15.28 -6.14 -9.70
N PRO A 293 14.14 -5.68 -10.23
CA PRO A 293 12.87 -6.29 -9.89
C PRO A 293 12.66 -7.62 -10.61
N VAL A 294 12.14 -8.59 -9.90
CA VAL A 294 11.65 -9.87 -10.42
C VAL A 294 10.21 -10.04 -9.96
N GLY A 295 9.29 -10.15 -10.88
CA GLY A 295 7.87 -10.15 -10.54
C GLY A 295 7.03 -11.16 -11.31
N THR A 296 5.82 -11.42 -10.82
CA THR A 296 4.81 -12.16 -11.58
C THR A 296 4.16 -11.25 -12.65
N PRO A 297 3.70 -11.78 -13.79
CA PRO A 297 3.08 -11.02 -14.88
C PRO A 297 1.65 -10.57 -14.53
N VAL A 298 1.51 -9.78 -13.48
CA VAL A 298 0.23 -9.22 -13.05
C VAL A 298 0.20 -7.71 -13.26
N SER A 299 -1.01 -7.16 -13.43
CA SER A 299 -1.21 -5.71 -13.53
C SER A 299 -0.57 -4.98 -12.35
N GLY A 300 -0.11 -3.76 -12.58
CA GLY A 300 0.65 -2.98 -11.61
C GLY A 300 2.14 -3.36 -11.56
N ILE A 301 2.52 -4.60 -11.84
CA ILE A 301 3.94 -4.98 -12.01
C ILE A 301 4.34 -4.77 -13.47
N ILE A 302 3.58 -5.31 -14.42
CA ILE A 302 3.84 -5.13 -15.86
C ILE A 302 3.68 -3.67 -16.35
N ASP A 303 2.97 -2.83 -15.58
CA ASP A 303 2.86 -1.39 -15.88
C ASP A 303 4.18 -0.64 -15.57
N VAL A 304 5.10 -1.27 -14.82
CA VAL A 304 6.35 -0.65 -14.33
C VAL A 304 7.58 -1.42 -14.78
N VAL A 305 7.48 -2.76 -14.89
CA VAL A 305 8.60 -3.63 -15.27
C VAL A 305 8.45 -4.07 -16.72
N GLU A 306 9.46 -3.73 -17.52
CA GLU A 306 9.63 -4.20 -18.90
C GLU A 306 10.63 -5.35 -18.88
N ASP A 307 10.15 -6.55 -19.25
CA ASP A 307 10.92 -7.81 -19.16
C ASP A 307 12.22 -7.76 -19.95
N GLY A 308 13.32 -8.07 -19.29
CA GLY A 308 14.69 -8.05 -19.85
C GLY A 308 15.27 -6.64 -20.06
N VAL A 309 14.56 -5.56 -19.71
CA VAL A 309 15.03 -4.17 -19.87
C VAL A 309 15.34 -3.55 -18.50
N ASN A 310 14.34 -3.45 -17.62
CA ASN A 310 14.53 -2.88 -16.29
C ASN A 310 14.21 -3.85 -15.16
N GLY A 311 13.95 -5.13 -15.49
CA GLY A 311 13.68 -6.22 -14.57
C GLY A 311 13.25 -7.48 -15.30
N PHE A 312 12.64 -8.42 -14.58
CA PHE A 312 12.18 -9.72 -15.12
C PHE A 312 10.75 -10.02 -14.65
N ILE A 313 9.99 -10.65 -15.56
CA ILE A 313 8.59 -11.04 -15.32
C ILE A 313 8.44 -12.57 -15.41
#